data_968ea39e589f1eef9085c421a91a54e1
#
_entry.id   968ea39e589f1eef9085c421a91a54e1
#
_cell.length_a   1.000
_cell.length_b   1.000
_cell.length_c   1.000
_cell.angle_alpha   90.00
_cell.angle_beta   90.00
_cell.angle_gamma   90.00
#
_symmetry.space_group_name_H-M   'P 1'
#
loop_
_entity.id
_entity.type
_entity.pdbx_description
1 polymer ?
#
loop_
_entity_poly.entity_id
_entity_poly.type
_entity_poly.pdbx_seq_one_letter_code
_entity_poly.pdbx_strand_id
1 'polypeptide(L)'
;MAQLVGLIVSADEAFTTQIGRLLRSGAIPVGIIDDRLARDNVALDLVIVDTRGDPSSAMSTIERMRAASPNAGIFVVAMQADPDLILQSMRAGANEFFTWPPPEETFHGAIRRTAARRETTQGAKPPATTLVFFGAKGGAGTTTLAVNCAVELARLSKRSTIIVDLKPGLGEVALFLGIRQRYSLLDALDNLHRLDKEFLKELVVKHKSGLDILGGSDNFDRPGHADAGPLEEVFRLLGRQYDYIVIDAGSQINSVAVAALYTADTMFLVANPDVPSVRNAQRLLDRVRQLGACGERVRVLLNRAAEPYPIPPKQIEGALGHPIHHTFASDYKTVSTALNSGVPLALTGDSEIAEQFDSFTRRIFEPDAVPASAQGAKRGRLGIDRIASMW
;
A
#
# COMPACT_ATOMS: atom_id res chain seq x y z
N MET A 1 -5.05 29.83 -4.86
CA MET A 1 -3.74 29.16 -4.76
C MET A 1 -3.33 29.15 -3.30
N ALA A 2 -3.02 28.00 -2.73
CA ALA A 2 -2.58 27.90 -1.34
C ALA A 2 -1.14 28.46 -1.22
N GLN A 3 -0.89 29.20 -0.16
CA GLN A 3 0.43 29.77 0.15
C GLN A 3 1.40 28.64 0.54
N LEU A 4 2.59 28.59 -0.07
CA LEU A 4 3.66 27.68 0.34
C LEU A 4 4.27 28.13 1.66
N VAL A 5 4.66 27.16 2.52
CA VAL A 5 5.41 27.43 3.75
C VAL A 5 6.89 27.15 3.48
N GLY A 6 7.70 28.21 3.53
CA GLY A 6 9.13 28.18 3.20
C GLY A 6 10.03 28.45 4.39
N LEU A 7 11.18 27.77 4.44
CA LEU A 7 12.27 28.00 5.39
C LEU A 7 13.54 28.39 4.63
N ILE A 8 14.22 29.44 5.07
CA ILE A 8 15.55 29.83 4.56
C ILE A 8 16.58 29.50 5.64
N VAL A 9 17.52 28.63 5.33
CA VAL A 9 18.62 28.24 6.21
C VAL A 9 19.90 28.93 5.76
N SER A 10 20.24 30.04 6.43
CA SER A 10 21.47 30.82 6.18
C SER A 10 21.83 31.59 7.44
N ALA A 11 23.12 31.77 7.68
CA ALA A 11 23.63 32.69 8.70
C ALA A 11 23.82 34.11 8.15
N ASP A 12 23.66 34.32 6.84
CA ASP A 12 23.84 35.60 6.15
C ASP A 12 22.48 36.31 5.99
N GLU A 13 22.30 37.44 6.70
CA GLU A 13 21.08 38.25 6.62
C GLU A 13 20.87 38.87 5.20
N ALA A 14 21.96 39.19 4.50
CA ALA A 14 21.86 39.71 3.13
C ALA A 14 21.30 38.66 2.18
N PHE A 15 21.74 37.41 2.30
CA PHE A 15 21.19 36.28 1.57
C PHE A 15 19.71 36.09 1.88
N THR A 16 19.35 36.02 3.15
CA THR A 16 17.96 35.83 3.59
C THR A 16 17.05 36.93 3.05
N THR A 17 17.52 38.19 3.09
CA THR A 17 16.79 39.37 2.57
C THR A 17 16.59 39.28 1.06
N GLN A 18 17.63 38.91 0.29
CA GLN A 18 17.57 38.86 -1.16
C GLN A 18 16.72 37.66 -1.64
N ILE A 19 16.88 36.48 -1.06
CA ILE A 19 16.02 35.34 -1.34
C ILE A 19 14.57 35.66 -0.95
N GLY A 20 14.34 36.30 0.18
CA GLY A 20 13.02 36.76 0.59
C GLY A 20 12.35 37.71 -0.37
N ARG A 21 13.11 38.60 -1.02
CA ARG A 21 12.62 39.48 -2.10
C ARG A 21 12.25 38.67 -3.33
N LEU A 22 13.12 37.75 -3.72
CA LEU A 22 12.90 36.85 -4.87
C LEU A 22 11.66 35.96 -4.68
N LEU A 23 11.39 35.49 -3.49
CA LEU A 23 10.18 34.73 -3.16
C LEU A 23 8.91 35.57 -3.24
N ARG A 24 8.98 36.85 -2.87
CA ARG A 24 7.85 37.78 -2.94
C ARG A 24 7.55 38.33 -4.34
N SER A 25 8.55 38.39 -5.25
CA SER A 25 8.33 38.82 -6.63
C SER A 25 7.67 37.76 -7.50
N GLY A 26 7.63 36.50 -7.04
CA GLY A 26 7.02 35.38 -7.78
C GLY A 26 5.50 35.38 -7.75
N ALA A 27 4.91 34.75 -8.77
CA ALA A 27 3.44 34.57 -8.87
C ALA A 27 2.84 33.64 -7.80
N ILE A 28 3.66 32.83 -7.15
CA ILE A 28 3.22 31.90 -6.10
C ILE A 28 3.63 32.47 -4.75
N PRO A 29 2.67 32.73 -3.83
CA PRO A 29 2.98 33.28 -2.53
C PRO A 29 3.71 32.22 -1.66
N VAL A 30 4.87 32.61 -1.09
CA VAL A 30 5.64 31.80 -0.14
C VAL A 30 5.71 32.54 1.19
N GLY A 31 5.13 31.95 2.23
CA GLY A 31 5.28 32.43 3.62
C GLY A 31 6.56 31.87 4.21
N ILE A 32 7.48 32.77 4.58
CA ILE A 32 8.74 32.38 5.20
C ILE A 32 8.53 32.26 6.72
N ILE A 33 8.92 31.13 7.32
CA ILE A 33 8.91 30.92 8.76
C ILE A 33 10.32 31.01 9.33
N ASP A 34 10.42 31.38 10.61
CA ASP A 34 11.67 31.39 11.37
C ASP A 34 12.12 29.94 11.69
N ASP A 35 13.44 29.71 11.71
CA ASP A 35 14.05 28.41 12.07
C ASP A 35 13.59 27.90 13.45
N ARG A 36 13.24 28.80 14.38
CA ARG A 36 12.68 28.43 15.69
C ARG A 36 11.30 27.78 15.59
N LEU A 37 10.46 28.25 14.65
CA LEU A 37 9.12 27.70 14.41
C LEU A 37 9.18 26.40 13.61
N ALA A 38 10.25 26.17 12.85
CA ALA A 38 10.45 24.92 12.13
C ALA A 38 10.69 23.72 13.05
N ARG A 39 11.01 23.95 14.34
CA ARG A 39 11.17 22.88 15.35
C ARG A 39 9.84 22.38 15.92
N ASP A 40 8.74 23.10 15.70
CA ASP A 40 7.42 22.80 16.26
C ASP A 40 6.51 21.97 15.32
N ASN A 41 7.07 21.05 14.54
CA ASN A 41 6.33 20.14 13.64
C ASN A 41 5.50 20.84 12.53
N VAL A 42 5.93 22.01 12.06
CA VAL A 42 5.31 22.67 10.92
C VAL A 42 5.72 21.97 9.62
N ALA A 43 4.75 21.52 8.83
CA ALA A 43 5.02 20.93 7.54
C ALA A 43 5.58 21.99 6.57
N LEU A 44 6.83 21.81 6.13
CA LEU A 44 7.51 22.68 5.17
C LEU A 44 7.19 22.22 3.74
N ASP A 45 6.99 23.20 2.86
CA ASP A 45 6.82 22.97 1.42
C ASP A 45 8.09 23.29 0.63
N LEU A 46 8.88 24.23 1.13
CA LEU A 46 10.10 24.69 0.48
C LEU A 46 11.18 24.94 1.55
N VAL A 47 12.38 24.46 1.30
CA VAL A 47 13.58 24.76 2.11
C VAL A 47 14.66 25.27 1.18
N ILE A 48 15.26 26.41 1.52
CA ILE A 48 16.38 27.00 0.76
C ILE A 48 17.60 26.98 1.65
N VAL A 49 18.63 26.25 1.22
CA VAL A 49 19.87 26.05 1.98
C VAL A 49 21.01 26.82 1.35
N ASP A 50 21.61 27.70 2.13
CA ASP A 50 22.82 28.44 1.73
C ASP A 50 24.07 27.57 1.95
N THR A 51 24.80 27.26 0.88
CA THR A 51 26.05 26.48 0.93
C THR A 51 27.28 27.33 0.63
N ARG A 52 27.17 28.66 0.57
CA ARG A 52 28.25 29.58 0.22
C ARG A 52 29.36 29.65 1.27
N GLY A 53 29.04 29.38 2.54
CA GLY A 53 30.00 29.42 3.64
C GLY A 53 30.65 28.08 3.93
N ASP A 54 29.88 27.10 4.43
CA ASP A 54 30.37 25.77 4.78
C ASP A 54 29.54 24.67 4.09
N PRO A 55 30.03 24.12 2.98
CA PRO A 55 29.34 23.06 2.26
C PRO A 55 29.10 21.78 3.10
N SER A 56 30.02 21.44 4.00
CA SER A 56 29.90 20.19 4.81
C SER A 56 28.76 20.25 5.82
N SER A 57 28.63 21.37 6.51
CA SER A 57 27.51 21.65 7.43
C SER A 57 26.18 21.72 6.68
N ALA A 58 26.18 22.21 5.43
CA ALA A 58 25.00 22.29 4.60
C ALA A 58 24.48 20.91 4.18
N MET A 59 25.36 19.92 3.89
CA MET A 59 24.93 18.54 3.54
C MET A 59 24.14 17.90 4.68
N SER A 60 24.65 17.96 5.91
CA SER A 60 23.95 17.43 7.09
C SER A 60 22.62 18.15 7.34
N THR A 61 22.53 19.43 6.99
CA THR A 61 21.27 20.20 7.06
C THR A 61 20.26 19.71 6.01
N ILE A 62 20.70 19.47 4.77
CA ILE A 62 19.84 18.95 3.69
C ILE A 62 19.27 17.58 4.09
N GLU A 63 20.11 16.65 4.57
CA GLU A 63 19.68 15.33 5.02
C GLU A 63 18.66 15.41 6.16
N ARG A 64 18.93 16.26 7.15
CA ARG A 64 18.01 16.50 8.28
C ARG A 64 16.68 17.08 7.81
N MET A 65 16.68 18.07 6.93
CA MET A 65 15.46 18.67 6.37
C MET A 65 14.69 17.67 5.51
N ARG A 66 15.36 16.83 4.76
CA ARG A 66 14.73 15.76 3.98
C ARG A 66 14.06 14.72 4.89
N ALA A 67 14.71 14.32 5.98
CA ALA A 67 14.14 13.41 6.96
C ALA A 67 12.92 14.02 7.68
N ALA A 68 13.01 15.29 8.06
CA ALA A 68 11.92 16.01 8.76
C ALA A 68 10.76 16.39 7.86
N SER A 69 11.01 16.65 6.57
CA SER A 69 10.01 17.09 5.58
C SER A 69 10.21 16.33 4.26
N PRO A 70 9.77 15.05 4.16
CA PRO A 70 10.04 14.19 3.00
C PRO A 70 9.52 14.72 1.67
N ASN A 71 8.47 15.54 1.69
CA ASN A 71 7.82 16.10 0.50
C ASN A 71 8.25 17.54 0.16
N ALA A 72 9.06 18.21 1.00
CA ALA A 72 9.50 19.56 0.76
C ALA A 72 10.42 19.66 -0.47
N GLY A 73 10.28 20.73 -1.25
CA GLY A 73 11.28 21.12 -2.24
C GLY A 73 12.52 21.68 -1.55
N ILE A 74 13.68 21.02 -1.67
CA ILE A 74 14.93 21.50 -1.08
C ILE A 74 15.78 22.11 -2.20
N PHE A 75 16.03 23.44 -2.11
CA PHE A 75 16.83 24.20 -3.05
C PHE A 75 18.17 24.58 -2.42
N VAL A 76 19.23 24.29 -3.12
CA VAL A 76 20.61 24.61 -2.68
C VAL A 76 21.11 25.82 -3.47
N VAL A 77 21.73 26.76 -2.78
CA VAL A 77 22.33 27.94 -3.40
C VAL A 77 23.81 28.02 -3.02
N ALA A 78 24.70 27.97 -4.02
CA ALA A 78 26.15 28.01 -3.86
C ALA A 78 26.79 29.17 -4.65
N MET A 79 28.03 29.50 -4.38
CA MET A 79 28.74 30.57 -5.14
C MET A 79 29.04 30.12 -6.57
N GLN A 80 29.33 28.84 -6.80
CA GLN A 80 29.71 28.29 -8.10
C GLN A 80 29.05 26.94 -8.32
N ALA A 81 28.88 26.55 -9.58
CA ALA A 81 28.36 25.25 -9.99
C ALA A 81 29.51 24.21 -10.01
N ASP A 82 29.91 23.74 -8.83
CA ASP A 82 30.87 22.65 -8.68
C ASP A 82 30.15 21.31 -8.89
N PRO A 83 30.60 20.46 -9.85
CA PRO A 83 29.97 19.17 -10.11
C PRO A 83 29.91 18.25 -8.89
N ASP A 84 30.95 18.22 -8.06
CA ASP A 84 30.98 17.38 -6.87
C ASP A 84 29.99 17.88 -5.81
N LEU A 85 29.90 19.20 -5.61
CA LEU A 85 28.93 19.80 -4.70
C LEU A 85 27.49 19.58 -5.17
N ILE A 86 27.23 19.67 -6.49
CA ILE A 86 25.92 19.38 -7.06
C ILE A 86 25.54 17.91 -6.77
N LEU A 87 26.43 16.97 -7.09
CA LEU A 87 26.17 15.54 -6.87
C LEU A 87 25.95 15.19 -5.39
N GLN A 88 26.74 15.78 -4.50
CA GLN A 88 26.60 15.60 -3.05
C GLN A 88 25.25 16.16 -2.57
N SER A 89 24.90 17.37 -3.00
CA SER A 89 23.61 18.00 -2.67
C SER A 89 22.40 17.16 -3.10
N MET A 90 22.43 16.64 -4.33
CA MET A 90 21.37 15.79 -4.86
C MET A 90 21.27 14.46 -4.09
N ARG A 91 22.41 13.83 -3.76
CA ARG A 91 22.44 12.61 -2.95
C ARG A 91 21.94 12.84 -1.52
N ALA A 92 22.22 14.01 -0.94
CA ALA A 92 21.70 14.41 0.37
C ALA A 92 20.19 14.70 0.35
N GLY A 93 19.58 14.82 -0.84
CA GLY A 93 18.12 14.99 -0.99
C GLY A 93 17.69 16.35 -1.52
N ALA A 94 18.59 17.18 -2.06
CA ALA A 94 18.20 18.41 -2.75
C ALA A 94 17.41 18.10 -4.04
N ASN A 95 16.51 19.00 -4.41
CA ASN A 95 15.72 18.92 -5.64
C ASN A 95 16.25 19.84 -6.74
N GLU A 96 16.83 20.98 -6.35
CA GLU A 96 17.31 22.00 -7.26
C GLU A 96 18.60 22.61 -6.74
N PHE A 97 19.47 23.01 -7.65
CA PHE A 97 20.74 23.65 -7.34
C PHE A 97 20.85 24.98 -8.14
N PHE A 98 21.23 26.03 -7.46
CA PHE A 98 21.39 27.37 -8.05
C PHE A 98 22.74 27.98 -7.71
N THR A 99 23.29 28.76 -8.61
CA THR A 99 24.41 29.65 -8.33
C THR A 99 23.92 31.00 -7.81
N TRP A 100 24.69 31.62 -6.95
CA TRP A 100 24.40 32.94 -6.41
C TRP A 100 24.80 34.06 -7.39
N PRO A 101 23.97 35.10 -7.61
CA PRO A 101 22.54 35.16 -7.26
C PRO A 101 21.69 34.22 -8.16
N PRO A 102 20.64 33.57 -7.62
CA PRO A 102 19.81 32.65 -8.43
C PRO A 102 19.14 33.45 -9.59
N PRO A 103 19.18 32.92 -10.83
CA PRO A 103 18.44 33.55 -11.93
C PRO A 103 16.93 33.48 -11.65
N GLU A 104 16.27 34.65 -11.70
CA GLU A 104 14.87 34.84 -11.28
C GLU A 104 13.90 33.87 -11.98
N GLU A 105 14.01 33.75 -13.30
CA GLU A 105 13.12 32.92 -14.11
C GLU A 105 13.21 31.43 -13.77
N THR A 106 14.45 30.90 -13.64
CA THR A 106 14.69 29.50 -13.31
C THR A 106 14.30 29.20 -11.88
N PHE A 107 14.53 30.12 -10.94
CA PHE A 107 14.15 30.01 -9.54
C PHE A 107 12.63 29.97 -9.36
N HIS A 108 11.90 30.91 -10.01
CA HIS A 108 10.44 30.88 -10.01
C HIS A 108 9.87 29.65 -10.73
N GLY A 109 10.57 29.15 -11.77
CA GLY A 109 10.25 27.90 -12.43
C GLY A 109 10.30 26.70 -11.46
N ALA A 110 11.32 26.65 -10.61
CA ALA A 110 11.46 25.62 -9.58
C ALA A 110 10.37 25.73 -8.50
N ILE A 111 10.01 26.95 -8.08
CA ILE A 111 8.89 27.18 -7.15
C ILE A 111 7.57 26.70 -7.75
N ARG A 112 7.31 26.97 -9.04
CA ARG A 112 6.12 26.46 -9.74
C ARG A 112 6.08 24.93 -9.74
N ARG A 113 7.20 24.25 -10.00
CA ARG A 113 7.29 22.78 -9.93
C ARG A 113 7.01 22.26 -8.51
N THR A 114 7.54 22.93 -7.49
CA THR A 114 7.29 22.59 -6.07
C THR A 114 5.82 22.79 -5.70
N ALA A 115 5.21 23.91 -6.12
CA ALA A 115 3.78 24.15 -5.88
C ALA A 115 2.88 23.13 -6.59
N ALA A 116 3.17 22.81 -7.86
CA ALA A 116 2.44 21.78 -8.60
C ALA A 116 2.57 20.39 -7.94
N ARG A 117 3.78 20.08 -7.43
CA ARG A 117 4.00 18.84 -6.64
C ARG A 117 3.20 18.86 -5.34
N ARG A 118 3.11 20.01 -4.67
CA ARG A 118 2.28 20.19 -3.46
C ARG A 118 0.79 20.04 -3.75
N GLU A 119 0.28 20.68 -4.81
CA GLU A 119 -1.12 20.56 -5.22
C GLU A 119 -1.48 19.10 -5.54
N THR A 120 -0.57 18.36 -6.17
CA THR A 120 -0.71 16.90 -6.31
C THR A 120 -0.63 16.15 -4.98
N THR A 121 0.06 16.69 -3.96
CA THR A 121 0.24 16.05 -2.65
C THR A 121 -0.81 16.50 -1.63
N GLN A 122 -1.26 17.75 -1.63
CA GLN A 122 -2.31 18.28 -0.72
C GLN A 122 -3.73 18.00 -1.19
N GLY A 123 -3.94 17.79 -2.48
CA GLY A 123 -5.12 17.14 -3.03
C GLY A 123 -4.98 15.61 -3.08
N ALA A 124 -3.83 15.07 -2.72
CA ALA A 124 -3.60 13.65 -2.68
C ALA A 124 -4.36 13.07 -1.48
N LYS A 125 -5.38 12.33 -1.80
CA LYS A 125 -5.99 11.35 -0.93
C LYS A 125 -4.88 10.64 -0.13
N PRO A 126 -5.06 10.37 1.18
CA PRO A 126 -4.11 9.54 1.92
C PRO A 126 -3.74 8.32 1.08
N PRO A 127 -2.49 7.83 1.14
CA PRO A 127 -2.11 6.68 0.36
C PRO A 127 -3.11 5.54 0.59
N ALA A 128 -3.50 4.86 -0.48
CA ALA A 128 -4.42 3.75 -0.39
C ALA A 128 -3.86 2.67 0.52
N THR A 129 -4.71 2.05 1.33
CA THR A 129 -4.34 0.85 2.07
C THR A 129 -4.47 -0.36 1.15
N THR A 130 -3.34 -1.03 0.87
CA THR A 130 -3.27 -2.19 -0.01
C THR A 130 -3.25 -3.49 0.79
N LEU A 131 -4.27 -4.32 0.58
CA LEU A 131 -4.48 -5.60 1.26
C LEU A 131 -4.33 -6.73 0.25
N VAL A 132 -3.33 -7.59 0.41
CA VAL A 132 -3.08 -8.71 -0.51
C VAL A 132 -3.49 -10.02 0.15
N PHE A 133 -4.36 -10.77 -0.49
CA PHE A 133 -4.74 -12.11 -0.08
C PHE A 133 -3.96 -13.14 -0.91
N PHE A 134 -3.25 -14.04 -0.22
CA PHE A 134 -2.45 -15.08 -0.84
C PHE A 134 -2.70 -16.42 -0.17
N GLY A 135 -2.98 -17.46 -0.94
CA GLY A 135 -3.30 -18.78 -0.43
C GLY A 135 -2.08 -19.68 -0.26
N ALA A 136 -2.00 -20.43 0.82
CA ALA A 136 -0.95 -21.44 1.04
C ALA A 136 -1.04 -22.59 0.03
N LYS A 137 -2.22 -22.81 -0.55
CA LYS A 137 -2.45 -23.79 -1.62
C LYS A 137 -3.66 -23.41 -2.46
N GLY A 138 -3.81 -24.03 -3.63
CA GLY A 138 -5.05 -23.97 -4.41
C GLY A 138 -6.24 -24.48 -3.59
N GLY A 139 -7.37 -23.80 -3.69
CA GLY A 139 -8.57 -24.14 -2.94
C GLY A 139 -8.55 -23.78 -1.44
N ALA A 140 -7.57 -23.00 -0.96
CA ALA A 140 -7.54 -22.51 0.43
C ALA A 140 -8.71 -21.56 0.76
N GLY A 141 -9.40 -21.02 -0.25
CA GLY A 141 -10.49 -20.06 -0.09
C GLY A 141 -10.05 -18.61 -0.19
N THR A 142 -8.89 -18.34 -0.78
CA THR A 142 -8.29 -17.01 -0.93
C THR A 142 -9.26 -16.03 -1.58
N THR A 143 -9.80 -16.36 -2.76
CA THR A 143 -10.78 -15.54 -3.48
C THR A 143 -12.04 -15.29 -2.66
N THR A 144 -12.55 -16.32 -1.96
CA THR A 144 -13.72 -16.18 -1.06
C THR A 144 -13.46 -15.14 0.02
N LEU A 145 -12.30 -15.21 0.67
CA LEU A 145 -11.95 -14.26 1.74
C LEU A 145 -11.70 -12.85 1.18
N ALA A 146 -10.97 -12.73 0.06
CA ALA A 146 -10.69 -11.46 -0.58
C ALA A 146 -11.96 -10.73 -1.01
N VAL A 147 -12.87 -11.43 -1.71
CA VAL A 147 -14.13 -10.86 -2.22
C VAL A 147 -15.03 -10.40 -1.07
N ASN A 148 -15.24 -11.23 -0.05
CA ASN A 148 -16.12 -10.88 1.06
C ASN A 148 -15.52 -9.74 1.92
N CYS A 149 -14.21 -9.74 2.15
CA CYS A 149 -13.51 -8.63 2.80
C CYS A 149 -13.66 -7.33 2.00
N ALA A 150 -13.48 -7.36 0.67
CA ALA A 150 -13.60 -6.17 -0.18
C ALA A 150 -15.02 -5.61 -0.18
N VAL A 151 -16.04 -6.48 -0.25
CA VAL A 151 -17.46 -6.08 -0.19
C VAL A 151 -17.78 -5.44 1.16
N GLU A 152 -17.33 -6.05 2.27
CA GLU A 152 -17.55 -5.50 3.61
C GLU A 152 -16.79 -4.18 3.81
N LEU A 153 -15.56 -4.06 3.34
CA LEU A 153 -14.81 -2.81 3.37
C LEU A 153 -15.56 -1.69 2.66
N ALA A 154 -16.03 -1.93 1.44
CA ALA A 154 -16.81 -0.93 0.69
C ALA A 154 -18.10 -0.55 1.44
N ARG A 155 -18.80 -1.54 2.02
CA ARG A 155 -20.06 -1.35 2.71
C ARG A 155 -19.92 -0.63 4.05
N LEU A 156 -18.97 -1.06 4.89
CA LEU A 156 -18.81 -0.59 6.27
C LEU A 156 -18.04 0.72 6.35
N SER A 157 -16.91 0.82 5.67
CA SER A 157 -16.05 2.02 5.72
C SER A 157 -16.66 3.21 4.94
N LYS A 158 -17.53 2.94 3.96
CA LYS A 158 -18.07 3.94 3.01
C LYS A 158 -16.97 4.65 2.19
N ARG A 159 -15.77 4.08 2.18
CA ARG A 159 -14.63 4.61 1.42
C ARG A 159 -14.53 3.92 0.07
N SER A 160 -13.89 4.58 -0.91
CA SER A 160 -13.69 3.99 -2.23
C SER A 160 -12.80 2.76 -2.15
N THR A 161 -13.34 1.62 -2.56
CA THR A 161 -12.68 0.31 -2.48
C THR A 161 -12.69 -0.35 -3.84
N ILE A 162 -11.56 -0.92 -4.25
CA ILE A 162 -11.44 -1.75 -5.45
C ILE A 162 -10.89 -3.12 -5.09
N ILE A 163 -11.37 -4.15 -5.77
CA ILE A 163 -10.72 -5.47 -5.79
C ILE A 163 -10.07 -5.73 -7.14
N VAL A 164 -8.84 -6.27 -7.10
CA VAL A 164 -8.06 -6.64 -8.29
C VAL A 164 -7.82 -8.14 -8.28
N ASP A 165 -8.17 -8.82 -9.37
CA ASP A 165 -7.92 -10.25 -9.55
C ASP A 165 -6.63 -10.46 -10.33
N LEU A 166 -5.62 -11.04 -9.70
CA LEU A 166 -4.31 -11.33 -10.32
C LEU A 166 -4.21 -12.74 -10.89
N LYS A 167 -5.28 -13.55 -10.85
CA LYS A 167 -5.25 -14.91 -11.40
C LYS A 167 -5.16 -14.88 -12.91
N PRO A 168 -4.10 -15.43 -13.51
CA PRO A 168 -3.99 -15.48 -14.96
C PRO A 168 -4.96 -16.52 -15.55
N GLY A 169 -5.71 -16.13 -16.58
CA GLY A 169 -6.52 -17.04 -17.41
C GLY A 169 -7.80 -17.60 -16.78
N LEU A 170 -8.05 -17.37 -15.50
CA LEU A 170 -9.22 -17.82 -14.75
C LEU A 170 -9.62 -16.78 -13.72
N GLY A 171 -10.06 -15.61 -14.17
CA GLY A 171 -10.58 -14.58 -13.27
C GLY A 171 -11.84 -15.05 -12.57
N GLU A 172 -11.78 -15.29 -11.26
CA GLU A 172 -12.92 -15.81 -10.49
C GLU A 172 -13.65 -14.72 -9.70
N VAL A 173 -13.01 -13.56 -9.43
CA VAL A 173 -13.61 -12.48 -8.63
C VAL A 173 -14.95 -12.02 -9.20
N ALA A 174 -15.03 -11.83 -10.52
CA ALA A 174 -16.28 -11.44 -11.19
C ALA A 174 -17.39 -12.47 -11.03
N LEU A 175 -17.04 -13.77 -11.11
CA LEU A 175 -17.96 -14.87 -10.89
C LEU A 175 -18.52 -14.88 -9.45
N PHE A 176 -17.67 -14.70 -8.46
CA PHE A 176 -18.05 -14.66 -7.04
C PHE A 176 -18.98 -13.47 -6.71
N LEU A 177 -18.96 -12.43 -7.54
CA LEU A 177 -19.80 -11.24 -7.41
C LEU A 177 -21.04 -11.26 -8.30
N GLY A 178 -21.22 -12.32 -9.10
CA GLY A 178 -22.34 -12.45 -10.02
C GLY A 178 -22.37 -11.38 -11.10
N ILE A 179 -21.19 -10.87 -11.51
CA ILE A 179 -21.07 -9.81 -12.52
C ILE A 179 -20.43 -10.35 -13.81
N ARG A 180 -20.73 -9.68 -14.92
CA ARG A 180 -20.03 -9.88 -16.19
C ARG A 180 -19.10 -8.70 -16.42
N GLN A 181 -17.82 -8.99 -16.60
CA GLN A 181 -16.82 -7.99 -16.97
C GLN A 181 -16.66 -7.95 -18.49
N ARG A 182 -16.39 -6.76 -19.03
CA ARG A 182 -16.06 -6.56 -20.44
C ARG A 182 -14.55 -6.51 -20.65
N TYR A 183 -13.84 -5.97 -19.68
CA TYR A 183 -12.41 -5.76 -19.69
C TYR A 183 -11.78 -6.42 -18.46
N SER A 184 -10.49 -6.68 -18.53
CA SER A 184 -9.71 -7.34 -17.51
C SER A 184 -8.45 -6.54 -17.13
N LEU A 185 -7.72 -6.98 -16.12
CA LEU A 185 -6.41 -6.43 -15.77
C LEU A 185 -5.44 -6.49 -16.96
N LEU A 186 -5.51 -7.54 -17.82
CA LEU A 186 -4.66 -7.63 -19.01
C LEU A 186 -4.91 -6.47 -19.99
N ASP A 187 -6.16 -6.02 -20.13
CA ASP A 187 -6.47 -4.87 -20.97
C ASP A 187 -5.86 -3.58 -20.43
N ALA A 188 -5.76 -3.43 -19.11
CA ALA A 188 -5.02 -2.33 -18.49
C ALA A 188 -3.52 -2.41 -18.78
N LEU A 189 -2.93 -3.60 -18.67
CA LEU A 189 -1.50 -3.82 -18.89
C LEU A 189 -1.10 -3.65 -20.36
N ASP A 190 -1.91 -4.12 -21.30
CA ASP A 190 -1.69 -3.96 -22.73
C ASP A 190 -1.78 -2.50 -23.21
N ASN A 191 -2.49 -1.65 -22.46
CA ASN A 191 -2.74 -0.27 -22.80
C ASN A 191 -2.14 0.74 -21.81
N LEU A 192 -1.03 0.40 -21.13
CA LEU A 192 -0.38 1.27 -20.14
C LEU A 192 -0.10 2.68 -20.63
N HIS A 193 0.30 2.84 -21.89
CA HIS A 193 0.60 4.13 -22.50
C HIS A 193 -0.62 5.08 -22.57
N ARG A 194 -1.84 4.54 -22.41
CA ARG A 194 -3.11 5.27 -22.36
C ARG A 194 -3.75 5.25 -20.98
N LEU A 195 -3.12 4.57 -20.01
CA LEU A 195 -3.70 4.31 -18.71
C LEU A 195 -3.72 5.59 -17.88
N ASP A 196 -4.83 6.29 -17.96
CA ASP A 196 -5.18 7.44 -17.14
C ASP A 196 -6.42 7.16 -16.28
N LYS A 197 -6.88 8.15 -15.55
CA LYS A 197 -8.05 8.05 -14.67
C LYS A 197 -9.34 7.72 -15.43
N GLU A 198 -9.52 8.28 -16.61
CA GLU A 198 -10.75 8.10 -17.38
C GLU A 198 -10.78 6.71 -18.03
N PHE A 199 -9.66 6.26 -18.59
CA PHE A 199 -9.55 4.92 -19.16
C PHE A 199 -9.69 3.83 -18.08
N LEU A 200 -9.11 4.05 -16.89
CA LEU A 200 -9.30 3.11 -15.78
C LEU A 200 -10.78 2.95 -15.39
N LYS A 201 -11.58 4.02 -15.42
CA LYS A 201 -13.03 3.95 -15.14
C LYS A 201 -13.79 3.09 -16.16
N GLU A 202 -13.32 3.03 -17.40
CA GLU A 202 -13.91 2.17 -18.45
C GLU A 202 -13.59 0.68 -18.21
N LEU A 203 -12.43 0.38 -17.65
CA LEU A 203 -11.97 -0.98 -17.36
C LEU A 203 -12.64 -1.57 -16.11
N VAL A 204 -13.07 -0.73 -15.19
CA VAL A 204 -13.59 -1.13 -13.88
C VAL A 204 -15.10 -1.35 -13.96
N VAL A 205 -15.57 -2.43 -13.32
CA VAL A 205 -17.01 -2.71 -13.15
C VAL A 205 -17.43 -2.37 -11.72
N LYS A 206 -18.59 -1.71 -11.59
CA LYS A 206 -19.17 -1.37 -10.28
C LYS A 206 -20.15 -2.44 -9.81
N HIS A 207 -19.97 -2.90 -8.58
CA HIS A 207 -20.91 -3.79 -7.93
C HIS A 207 -21.94 -3.00 -7.07
N LYS A 208 -23.13 -3.57 -6.89
CA LYS A 208 -24.21 -2.95 -6.07
C LYS A 208 -23.83 -2.65 -4.61
N SER A 209 -22.78 -3.28 -4.08
CA SER A 209 -22.24 -2.98 -2.74
C SER A 209 -21.44 -1.69 -2.66
N GLY A 210 -21.15 -1.05 -3.78
CA GLY A 210 -20.24 0.10 -3.88
C GLY A 210 -18.78 -0.29 -4.13
N LEU A 211 -18.49 -1.59 -4.24
CA LEU A 211 -17.17 -2.11 -4.60
C LEU A 211 -16.92 -1.94 -6.10
N ASP A 212 -15.75 -1.44 -6.45
CA ASP A 212 -15.23 -1.44 -7.83
C ASP A 212 -14.37 -2.68 -8.07
N ILE A 213 -14.39 -3.21 -9.30
CA ILE A 213 -13.73 -4.48 -9.65
C ILE A 213 -12.90 -4.31 -10.92
N LEU A 214 -11.62 -4.65 -10.81
CA LEU A 214 -10.74 -4.89 -11.95
C LEU A 214 -10.46 -6.39 -12.00
N GLY A 215 -11.22 -7.09 -12.82
CA GLY A 215 -11.21 -8.55 -12.85
C GLY A 215 -10.05 -9.15 -13.61
N GLY A 216 -9.77 -10.41 -13.36
CA GLY A 216 -8.81 -11.22 -14.12
C GLY A 216 -9.32 -11.55 -15.53
N SER A 217 -8.43 -12.04 -16.38
CA SER A 217 -8.79 -12.47 -17.74
C SER A 217 -9.45 -13.84 -17.72
N ASP A 218 -10.50 -14.01 -18.52
CA ASP A 218 -11.11 -15.32 -18.83
C ASP A 218 -10.49 -15.98 -20.08
N ASN A 219 -9.49 -15.34 -20.67
CA ASN A 219 -8.89 -15.80 -21.92
C ASN A 219 -7.68 -16.70 -21.65
N PHE A 220 -7.86 -17.99 -21.85
CA PHE A 220 -6.81 -19.01 -21.74
C PHE A 220 -5.72 -18.90 -22.81
N ASP A 221 -6.03 -18.34 -23.98
CA ASP A 221 -5.11 -18.21 -25.10
C ASP A 221 -4.10 -17.06 -24.89
N ARG A 222 -4.35 -16.19 -23.91
CA ARG A 222 -3.42 -15.18 -23.43
C ARG A 222 -2.89 -15.61 -22.06
N PRO A 223 -1.86 -16.47 -21.99
CA PRO A 223 -1.18 -16.70 -20.73
C PRO A 223 -0.59 -15.37 -20.27
N GLY A 224 -1.24 -14.74 -19.30
CA GLY A 224 -0.82 -13.44 -18.81
C GLY A 224 0.55 -13.54 -18.16
N HIS A 225 1.59 -13.34 -18.92
CA HIS A 225 2.89 -12.95 -18.39
C HIS A 225 2.80 -11.45 -18.12
N ALA A 226 2.13 -11.08 -17.03
CA ALA A 226 2.22 -9.73 -16.54
C ALA A 226 3.65 -9.56 -15.99
N ASP A 227 4.42 -8.69 -16.60
CA ASP A 227 5.68 -8.25 -16.03
C ASP A 227 5.41 -7.40 -14.78
N ALA A 228 6.30 -7.46 -13.80
CA ALA A 228 6.15 -6.74 -12.55
C ALA A 228 6.05 -5.21 -12.74
N GLY A 229 6.85 -4.65 -13.64
CA GLY A 229 6.90 -3.20 -13.87
C GLY A 229 5.58 -2.59 -14.33
N PRO A 230 4.93 -3.12 -15.37
CA PRO A 230 3.59 -2.71 -15.80
C PRO A 230 2.54 -2.76 -14.68
N LEU A 231 2.59 -3.77 -13.83
CA LEU A 231 1.64 -3.94 -12.75
C LEU A 231 1.83 -2.89 -11.64
N GLU A 232 3.08 -2.51 -11.32
CA GLU A 232 3.38 -1.45 -10.36
C GLU A 232 2.78 -0.12 -10.79
N GLU A 233 2.77 0.17 -12.10
CA GLU A 233 2.14 1.39 -12.61
C GLU A 233 0.63 1.39 -12.45
N VAL A 234 -0.02 0.25 -12.71
CA VAL A 234 -1.47 0.07 -12.43
C VAL A 234 -1.75 0.30 -10.95
N PHE A 235 -1.00 -0.33 -10.05
CA PHE A 235 -1.20 -0.15 -8.60
C PHE A 235 -0.95 1.28 -8.16
N ARG A 236 0.03 1.97 -8.71
CA ARG A 236 0.29 3.39 -8.43
C ARG A 236 -0.88 4.29 -8.86
N LEU A 237 -1.51 4.00 -10.01
CA LEU A 237 -2.69 4.72 -10.46
C LEU A 237 -3.90 4.43 -9.57
N LEU A 238 -4.14 3.16 -9.23
CA LEU A 238 -5.20 2.76 -8.30
C LEU A 238 -5.04 3.43 -6.93
N GLY A 239 -3.80 3.50 -6.40
CA GLY A 239 -3.48 4.14 -5.13
C GLY A 239 -3.83 5.63 -5.06
N ARG A 240 -3.95 6.31 -6.21
CA ARG A 240 -4.38 7.70 -6.28
C ARG A 240 -5.91 7.86 -6.29
N GLN A 241 -6.65 6.80 -6.62
CA GLN A 241 -8.10 6.87 -6.83
C GLN A 241 -8.91 6.21 -5.72
N TYR A 242 -8.37 5.15 -5.12
CA TYR A 242 -9.04 4.36 -4.10
C TYR A 242 -8.45 4.57 -2.71
N ASP A 243 -9.26 4.37 -1.66
CA ASP A 243 -8.80 4.34 -0.26
C ASP A 243 -8.32 2.95 0.14
N TYR A 244 -8.97 1.93 -0.44
CA TYR A 244 -8.61 0.53 -0.23
C TYR A 244 -8.44 -0.18 -1.56
N ILE A 245 -7.33 -0.93 -1.67
CA ILE A 245 -7.05 -1.83 -2.78
C ILE A 245 -6.94 -3.23 -2.20
N VAL A 246 -7.89 -4.10 -2.53
CA VAL A 246 -7.86 -5.51 -2.17
C VAL A 246 -7.36 -6.29 -3.37
N ILE A 247 -6.37 -7.16 -3.18
CA ILE A 247 -5.74 -7.92 -4.25
C ILE A 247 -5.92 -9.43 -3.97
N ASP A 248 -6.62 -10.13 -4.84
CA ASP A 248 -6.61 -11.60 -4.88
C ASP A 248 -5.41 -12.07 -5.70
N ALA A 249 -4.34 -12.44 -5.01
CA ALA A 249 -3.10 -12.90 -5.64
C ALA A 249 -3.05 -14.43 -5.87
N GLY A 250 -4.15 -15.12 -5.62
CA GLY A 250 -4.24 -16.57 -5.80
C GLY A 250 -3.35 -17.34 -4.83
N SER A 251 -2.63 -18.38 -5.32
CA SER A 251 -1.78 -19.25 -4.49
C SER A 251 -0.46 -19.64 -5.16
N GLN A 252 -0.12 -19.04 -6.29
CA GLN A 252 1.12 -19.32 -7.01
C GLN A 252 2.10 -18.16 -6.86
N ILE A 253 3.34 -18.45 -6.42
CA ILE A 253 4.41 -17.47 -6.39
C ILE A 253 4.93 -17.29 -7.82
N ASN A 254 4.58 -16.17 -8.44
CA ASN A 254 5.09 -15.71 -9.71
C ASN A 254 5.50 -14.22 -9.60
N SER A 255 6.04 -13.64 -10.67
CA SER A 255 6.47 -12.23 -10.69
C SER A 255 5.34 -11.26 -10.31
N VAL A 256 4.11 -11.54 -10.73
CA VAL A 256 2.90 -10.74 -10.47
C VAL A 256 2.54 -10.77 -8.98
N ALA A 257 2.49 -11.96 -8.39
CA ALA A 257 2.21 -12.13 -6.97
C ALA A 257 3.31 -11.45 -6.11
N VAL A 258 4.58 -11.58 -6.51
CA VAL A 258 5.71 -10.93 -5.83
C VAL A 258 5.57 -9.41 -5.91
N ALA A 259 5.26 -8.83 -7.06
CA ALA A 259 5.03 -7.39 -7.20
C ALA A 259 3.87 -6.89 -6.30
N ALA A 260 2.76 -7.64 -6.23
CA ALA A 260 1.66 -7.34 -5.33
C ALA A 260 2.09 -7.38 -3.85
N LEU A 261 2.90 -8.37 -3.46
CA LEU A 261 3.41 -8.50 -2.09
C LEU A 261 4.32 -7.32 -1.69
N TYR A 262 5.10 -6.78 -2.64
CA TYR A 262 5.93 -5.58 -2.38
C TYR A 262 5.10 -4.33 -2.15
N THR A 263 3.95 -4.20 -2.80
CA THR A 263 3.04 -3.05 -2.64
C THR A 263 2.09 -3.17 -1.44
N ALA A 264 2.04 -4.34 -0.79
CA ALA A 264 1.11 -4.62 0.31
C ALA A 264 1.44 -3.84 1.58
N ASP A 265 0.45 -3.17 2.17
CA ASP A 265 0.50 -2.71 3.57
C ASP A 265 0.24 -3.88 4.52
N THR A 266 -0.64 -4.80 4.11
CA THR A 266 -0.91 -6.05 4.82
C THR A 266 -1.06 -7.20 3.83
N MET A 267 -0.34 -8.31 4.10
CA MET A 267 -0.49 -9.57 3.40
C MET A 267 -1.28 -10.55 4.29
N PHE A 268 -2.42 -10.99 3.81
CA PHE A 268 -3.19 -12.06 4.43
C PHE A 268 -2.83 -13.41 3.81
N LEU A 269 -2.09 -14.23 4.56
CA LEU A 269 -1.75 -15.59 4.17
C LEU A 269 -2.86 -16.54 4.60
N VAL A 270 -3.59 -17.09 3.63
CA VAL A 270 -4.73 -17.97 3.87
C VAL A 270 -4.27 -19.43 3.95
N ALA A 271 -4.47 -20.06 5.10
CA ALA A 271 -4.17 -21.46 5.35
C ALA A 271 -5.42 -22.22 5.84
N ASN A 272 -5.41 -23.55 5.67
CA ASN A 272 -6.43 -24.44 6.22
C ASN A 272 -5.81 -25.29 7.33
N PRO A 273 -6.62 -25.88 8.26
CA PRO A 273 -6.14 -26.73 9.34
C PRO A 273 -5.81 -28.15 8.83
N ASP A 274 -4.99 -28.24 7.80
CA ASP A 274 -4.46 -29.49 7.23
C ASP A 274 -2.95 -29.40 7.00
N VAL A 275 -2.26 -30.55 7.08
CA VAL A 275 -0.80 -30.67 7.03
C VAL A 275 -0.22 -30.04 5.75
N PRO A 276 -0.72 -30.30 4.53
CA PRO A 276 -0.20 -29.69 3.32
C PRO A 276 -0.29 -28.15 3.32
N SER A 277 -1.41 -27.62 3.83
CA SER A 277 -1.62 -26.16 3.90
C SER A 277 -0.68 -25.51 4.88
N VAL A 278 -0.53 -26.06 6.08
CA VAL A 278 0.37 -25.55 7.13
C VAL A 278 1.83 -25.59 6.65
N ARG A 279 2.26 -26.69 6.02
CA ARG A 279 3.61 -26.83 5.49
C ARG A 279 3.90 -25.78 4.39
N ASN A 280 2.97 -25.59 3.47
CA ASN A 280 3.14 -24.59 2.42
C ASN A 280 3.13 -23.19 3.00
N ALA A 281 2.25 -22.87 3.96
CA ALA A 281 2.23 -21.60 4.66
C ALA A 281 3.57 -21.31 5.35
N GLN A 282 4.18 -22.30 6.00
CA GLN A 282 5.51 -22.17 6.60
C GLN A 282 6.56 -21.80 5.56
N ARG A 283 6.62 -22.54 4.44
CA ARG A 283 7.57 -22.26 3.34
C ARG A 283 7.38 -20.86 2.76
N LEU A 284 6.12 -20.40 2.63
CA LEU A 284 5.80 -19.05 2.15
C LEU A 284 6.27 -18.00 3.14
N LEU A 285 6.03 -18.18 4.44
CA LEU A 285 6.53 -17.28 5.49
C LEU A 285 8.05 -17.18 5.47
N ASP A 286 8.75 -18.30 5.32
CA ASP A 286 10.21 -18.31 5.22
C ASP A 286 10.69 -17.58 3.97
N ARG A 287 10.00 -17.76 2.83
CA ARG A 287 10.34 -17.06 1.58
C ARG A 287 10.11 -15.56 1.69
N VAL A 288 9.01 -15.13 2.27
CA VAL A 288 8.69 -13.70 2.50
C VAL A 288 9.72 -13.06 3.44
N ARG A 289 10.13 -13.76 4.49
CA ARG A 289 11.21 -13.31 5.39
C ARG A 289 12.54 -13.11 4.65
N GLN A 290 12.90 -14.05 3.77
CA GLN A 290 14.13 -13.96 2.94
C GLN A 290 14.09 -12.77 1.96
N LEU A 291 12.91 -12.44 1.44
CA LEU A 291 12.73 -11.29 0.53
C LEU A 291 12.79 -9.94 1.26
N GLY A 292 12.73 -9.92 2.60
CA GLY A 292 12.83 -8.69 3.41
C GLY A 292 11.66 -7.71 3.24
N ALA A 293 10.74 -8.00 2.33
CA ALA A 293 9.75 -7.00 1.89
C ALA A 293 8.50 -6.92 2.78
N CYS A 294 8.11 -8.00 3.49
CA CYS A 294 6.78 -8.10 4.09
C CYS A 294 6.72 -8.77 5.48
N GLY A 295 7.86 -9.14 6.08
CA GLY A 295 7.90 -9.99 7.27
C GLY A 295 6.97 -9.57 8.41
N GLU A 296 6.93 -8.28 8.76
CA GLU A 296 6.10 -7.73 9.83
C GLU A 296 4.65 -7.44 9.40
N ARG A 297 4.38 -7.40 8.09
CA ARG A 297 3.07 -7.07 7.50
C ARG A 297 2.22 -8.31 7.24
N VAL A 298 2.77 -9.52 7.46
CA VAL A 298 2.03 -10.77 7.22
C VAL A 298 1.06 -11.04 8.36
N ARG A 299 -0.16 -11.45 8.00
CA ARG A 299 -1.20 -11.89 8.92
C ARG A 299 -1.73 -13.24 8.45
N VAL A 300 -1.62 -14.26 9.28
CA VAL A 300 -2.13 -15.61 8.93
C VAL A 300 -3.63 -15.68 9.21
N LEU A 301 -4.40 -16.09 8.20
CA LEU A 301 -5.82 -16.37 8.29
C LEU A 301 -6.01 -17.88 8.24
N LEU A 302 -6.65 -18.45 9.25
CA LEU A 302 -7.02 -19.87 9.27
C LEU A 302 -8.45 -20.01 8.75
N ASN A 303 -8.60 -20.57 7.55
CA ASN A 303 -9.91 -20.78 6.91
C ASN A 303 -10.39 -22.23 7.07
N ARG A 304 -11.70 -22.44 7.01
CA ARG A 304 -12.36 -23.75 7.15
C ARG A 304 -12.05 -24.42 8.49
N ALA A 305 -12.00 -23.66 9.52
CA ALA A 305 -11.82 -24.19 10.87
C ALA A 305 -13.15 -24.79 11.37
N ALA A 306 -13.10 -26.03 11.81
CA ALA A 306 -14.26 -26.74 12.37
C ALA A 306 -13.83 -27.53 13.58
N GLU A 307 -14.61 -27.50 14.64
CA GLU A 307 -14.40 -28.34 15.80
C GLU A 307 -15.06 -29.76 15.62
N PRO A 308 -14.40 -30.84 16.00
CA PRO A 308 -13.04 -30.89 16.53
C PRO A 308 -11.99 -30.59 15.45
N TYR A 309 -11.01 -29.74 15.76
CA TYR A 309 -9.95 -29.39 14.82
C TYR A 309 -9.08 -30.58 14.46
N PRO A 310 -8.85 -30.89 13.16
CA PRO A 310 -7.86 -31.89 12.74
C PRO A 310 -6.45 -31.56 13.26
N ILE A 311 -6.08 -30.30 13.25
CA ILE A 311 -4.87 -29.75 13.87
C ILE A 311 -5.30 -28.53 14.68
N PRO A 312 -5.11 -28.53 16.01
CA PRO A 312 -5.47 -27.37 16.84
C PRO A 312 -4.74 -26.09 16.44
N PRO A 313 -5.40 -24.91 16.47
CA PRO A 313 -4.81 -23.64 16.09
C PRO A 313 -3.46 -23.35 16.76
N LYS A 314 -3.31 -23.65 18.05
CA LYS A 314 -2.03 -23.51 18.78
C LYS A 314 -0.88 -24.35 18.22
N GLN A 315 -1.18 -25.54 17.71
CA GLN A 315 -0.16 -26.37 17.06
C GLN A 315 0.24 -25.80 15.71
N ILE A 316 -0.74 -25.24 14.96
CA ILE A 316 -0.48 -24.53 13.71
C ILE A 316 0.41 -23.32 13.96
N GLU A 317 0.10 -22.48 14.95
CA GLU A 317 0.93 -21.33 15.34
C GLU A 317 2.36 -21.75 15.71
N GLY A 318 2.49 -22.85 16.47
CA GLY A 318 3.80 -23.42 16.81
C GLY A 318 4.60 -23.85 15.59
N ALA A 319 3.94 -24.53 14.63
CA ALA A 319 4.57 -24.98 13.39
C ALA A 319 4.97 -23.81 12.46
N LEU A 320 4.16 -22.77 12.40
CA LEU A 320 4.41 -21.59 11.56
C LEU A 320 5.44 -20.63 12.19
N GLY A 321 5.63 -20.67 13.50
CA GLY A 321 6.36 -19.63 14.24
C GLY A 321 5.71 -18.25 14.08
N HIS A 322 4.38 -18.23 13.85
CA HIS A 322 3.61 -17.02 13.57
C HIS A 322 2.18 -17.14 14.13
N PRO A 323 1.64 -16.10 14.80
CA PRO A 323 0.29 -16.15 15.34
C PRO A 323 -0.78 -16.16 14.22
N ILE A 324 -1.90 -16.85 14.50
CA ILE A 324 -3.11 -16.76 13.68
C ILE A 324 -3.80 -15.43 14.00
N HIS A 325 -3.97 -14.59 12.98
CA HIS A 325 -4.61 -13.30 13.11
C HIS A 325 -6.13 -13.39 13.21
N HIS A 326 -6.74 -14.29 12.41
CA HIS A 326 -8.18 -14.53 12.42
C HIS A 326 -8.50 -15.93 11.94
N THR A 327 -9.62 -16.47 12.43
CA THR A 327 -10.11 -17.82 12.08
C THR A 327 -11.52 -17.70 11.50
N PHE A 328 -11.74 -18.29 10.31
CA PHE A 328 -13.02 -18.40 9.67
C PHE A 328 -13.57 -19.82 9.79
N ALA A 329 -14.82 -19.95 10.18
CA ALA A 329 -15.49 -21.22 10.35
C ALA A 329 -15.64 -22.00 9.03
N SER A 330 -15.75 -23.31 9.13
CA SER A 330 -16.05 -24.19 8.00
C SER A 330 -17.55 -24.30 7.81
N ASP A 331 -18.12 -23.45 6.96
CA ASP A 331 -19.52 -23.52 6.57
C ASP A 331 -19.64 -23.69 5.05
N TYR A 332 -19.40 -24.92 4.61
CA TYR A 332 -19.45 -25.26 3.18
C TYR A 332 -20.82 -24.96 2.54
N LYS A 333 -21.91 -25.22 3.26
CA LYS A 333 -23.27 -25.07 2.72
C LYS A 333 -23.59 -23.61 2.44
N THR A 334 -23.34 -22.72 3.37
CA THR A 334 -23.58 -21.28 3.22
C THR A 334 -22.65 -20.68 2.16
N VAL A 335 -21.37 -21.05 2.20
CA VAL A 335 -20.37 -20.56 1.23
C VAL A 335 -20.70 -21.03 -0.19
N SER A 336 -21.01 -22.31 -0.39
CA SER A 336 -21.32 -22.83 -1.74
C SER A 336 -22.63 -22.25 -2.28
N THR A 337 -23.63 -22.01 -1.43
CA THR A 337 -24.87 -21.35 -1.85
C THR A 337 -24.63 -19.93 -2.30
N ALA A 338 -23.85 -19.15 -1.55
CA ALA A 338 -23.45 -17.79 -1.88
C ALA A 338 -22.69 -17.75 -3.24
N LEU A 339 -21.70 -18.62 -3.41
CA LEU A 339 -20.94 -18.76 -4.64
C LEU A 339 -21.81 -19.08 -5.86
N ASN A 340 -22.66 -20.09 -5.74
CA ASN A 340 -23.52 -20.53 -6.84
C ASN A 340 -24.57 -19.48 -7.23
N SER A 341 -24.95 -18.62 -6.29
CA SER A 341 -25.87 -17.50 -6.57
C SER A 341 -25.17 -16.23 -7.05
N GLY A 342 -23.83 -16.17 -6.99
CA GLY A 342 -23.07 -14.95 -7.27
C GLY A 342 -23.37 -13.81 -6.28
N VAL A 343 -23.76 -14.16 -5.05
CA VAL A 343 -24.06 -13.19 -3.99
C VAL A 343 -23.05 -13.37 -2.87
N PRO A 344 -22.18 -12.38 -2.60
CA PRO A 344 -21.21 -12.44 -1.51
C PRO A 344 -21.87 -12.69 -0.15
N LEU A 345 -21.23 -13.47 0.71
CA LEU A 345 -21.66 -13.75 2.08
C LEU A 345 -21.96 -12.48 2.88
N ALA A 346 -21.13 -11.48 2.70
CA ALA A 346 -21.30 -10.14 3.26
C ALA A 346 -22.65 -9.47 2.93
N LEU A 347 -23.39 -9.96 1.95
CA LEU A 347 -24.71 -9.45 1.54
C LEU A 347 -25.85 -10.43 1.80
N THR A 348 -25.57 -11.64 2.29
CA THR A 348 -26.60 -12.66 2.55
C THR A 348 -27.22 -12.56 3.97
N GLY A 349 -26.71 -11.66 4.83
CA GLY A 349 -27.26 -11.40 6.18
C GLY A 349 -26.83 -12.46 7.22
N ASP A 350 -27.70 -12.96 7.98
CA ASP A 350 -27.64 -13.61 9.29
C ASP A 350 -26.96 -14.99 9.34
N SER A 351 -25.67 -15.09 8.99
CA SER A 351 -24.89 -16.31 9.22
C SER A 351 -23.67 -16.01 10.06
N GLU A 352 -23.24 -16.97 10.88
CA GLU A 352 -22.04 -16.86 11.71
C GLU A 352 -20.80 -16.45 10.88
N ILE A 353 -20.65 -17.01 9.67
CA ILE A 353 -19.53 -16.66 8.79
C ILE A 353 -19.65 -15.22 8.26
N ALA A 354 -20.86 -14.68 8.04
CA ALA A 354 -21.05 -13.29 7.66
C ALA A 354 -20.65 -12.35 8.81
N GLU A 355 -21.00 -12.67 10.06
CA GLU A 355 -20.58 -11.93 11.26
C GLU A 355 -19.05 -11.96 11.42
N GLN A 356 -18.41 -13.08 11.10
CA GLN A 356 -16.94 -13.18 11.11
C GLN A 356 -16.31 -12.25 10.07
N PHE A 357 -16.90 -12.09 8.88
CA PHE A 357 -16.43 -11.11 7.90
C PHE A 357 -16.62 -9.68 8.37
N ASP A 358 -17.76 -9.33 8.97
CA ASP A 358 -17.99 -8.01 9.55
C ASP A 358 -16.92 -7.69 10.62
N SER A 359 -16.74 -8.59 11.61
CA SER A 359 -15.78 -8.38 12.69
C SER A 359 -14.33 -8.34 12.21
N PHE A 360 -13.96 -9.19 11.25
CA PHE A 360 -12.63 -9.18 10.63
C PHE A 360 -12.37 -7.86 9.91
N THR A 361 -13.31 -7.41 9.11
CA THR A 361 -13.17 -6.21 8.29
C THR A 361 -13.12 -4.94 9.14
N ARG A 362 -13.93 -4.85 10.22
CA ARG A 362 -13.87 -3.71 11.16
C ARG A 362 -12.48 -3.53 11.76
N ARG A 363 -11.77 -4.60 12.09
CA ARG A 363 -10.39 -4.53 12.60
C ARG A 363 -9.39 -3.94 11.59
N ILE A 364 -9.73 -3.90 10.31
CA ILE A 364 -8.87 -3.32 9.28
C ILE A 364 -8.97 -1.79 9.28
N PHE A 365 -10.17 -1.23 9.39
CA PHE A 365 -10.37 0.22 9.28
C PHE A 365 -10.66 0.93 10.61
N GLU A 366 -10.96 0.17 11.69
CA GLU A 366 -11.17 0.65 13.05
C GLU A 366 -10.30 -0.14 14.04
N PRO A 367 -8.97 -0.13 13.95
CA PRO A 367 -8.12 -0.98 14.79
C PRO A 367 -8.24 -0.69 16.28
N ASP A 368 -8.61 0.54 16.66
CA ASP A 368 -8.73 0.98 18.07
C ASP A 368 -10.12 0.74 18.69
N ALA A 369 -11.11 0.33 17.88
CA ALA A 369 -12.48 0.15 18.36
C ALA A 369 -12.75 -1.23 19.01
N VAL A 370 -11.81 -2.16 18.98
CA VAL A 370 -11.99 -3.52 19.51
C VAL A 370 -11.33 -3.66 20.89
N PRO A 371 -12.11 -3.96 21.96
CA PRO A 371 -11.54 -4.18 23.28
C PRO A 371 -10.55 -5.36 23.26
N ALA A 372 -9.40 -5.18 23.92
CA ALA A 372 -8.32 -6.14 24.07
C ALA A 372 -8.71 -7.31 25.00
N SER A 373 -9.78 -8.04 24.70
CA SER A 373 -10.26 -9.18 25.49
C SER A 373 -10.00 -10.51 24.79
N ALA A 374 -8.73 -10.84 24.54
CA ALA A 374 -8.27 -12.21 24.27
C ALA A 374 -6.73 -12.36 24.34
N GLN A 375 -6.03 -11.56 25.13
CA GLN A 375 -4.61 -11.81 25.45
C GLN A 375 -4.49 -12.20 26.93
N GLY A 376 -4.70 -13.46 27.23
CA GLY A 376 -4.57 -13.94 28.61
C GLY A 376 -4.64 -15.47 28.72
N ALA A 377 -3.66 -16.18 28.18
CA ALA A 377 -3.41 -17.55 28.63
C ALA A 377 -1.91 -17.85 28.67
N LYS A 378 -1.45 -18.18 29.85
CA LYS A 378 -0.09 -18.46 30.29
C LYS A 378 0.73 -19.35 29.34
N ARG A 379 1.99 -18.96 29.11
CA ARG A 379 3.04 -19.78 28.48
C ARG A 379 3.25 -21.08 29.26
N GLY A 380 2.79 -22.19 28.68
CA GLY A 380 3.19 -23.55 29.06
C GLY A 380 4.07 -24.12 27.94
N ARG A 381 5.33 -24.39 28.26
CA ARG A 381 6.24 -25.19 27.42
C ARG A 381 5.66 -26.59 27.28
N LEU A 382 5.27 -27.00 26.06
CA LEU A 382 5.02 -28.38 25.72
C LEU A 382 5.69 -28.73 24.39
N GLY A 383 6.43 -29.86 24.44
CA GLY A 383 7.50 -30.25 23.54
C GLY A 383 7.17 -30.35 22.05
N ILE A 384 8.14 -29.84 21.32
CA ILE A 384 8.27 -29.82 19.85
C ILE A 384 8.47 -31.25 19.28
N ASP A 385 8.77 -32.26 20.13
CA ASP A 385 9.26 -33.59 19.71
C ASP A 385 8.22 -34.49 19.05
N ARG A 386 6.91 -34.18 19.17
CA ARG A 386 5.85 -35.02 18.58
C ARG A 386 5.47 -34.69 17.14
N ILE A 387 5.84 -33.52 16.65
CA ILE A 387 5.54 -33.14 15.26
C ILE A 387 6.68 -33.57 14.32
N ALA A 388 7.92 -33.64 14.83
CA ALA A 388 9.08 -34.08 14.05
C ALA A 388 9.04 -35.55 13.64
N SER A 389 8.25 -36.39 14.34
CA SER A 389 8.11 -37.81 14.02
C SER A 389 7.02 -38.15 12.98
N MET A 390 6.29 -37.13 12.51
CA MET A 390 5.26 -37.28 11.45
C MET A 390 5.72 -36.75 10.07
N TRP A 391 7.00 -36.41 9.99
CA TRP A 391 7.60 -35.88 8.75
C TRP A 391 8.77 -36.73 8.26
#